data_06170896a69744b8c97c65878410f18c
#
_entry.id   06170896a69744b8c97c65878410f18c
#
_cell.length_a   1.000
_cell.length_b   1.000
_cell.length_c   1.000
_cell.angle_alpha   90.00
_cell.angle_beta   90.00
_cell.angle_gamma   90.00
#
_symmetry.space_group_name_H-M   'P 1'
#
loop_
_entity.id
_entity.type
_entity.pdbx_description
1 polymer ?
#
loop_
_entity_poly.entity_id
_entity_poly.type
_entity_poly.pdbx_seq_one_letter_code
_entity_poly.pdbx_strand_id
1 'polypeptide(L)' 'MTLDEAMQVLSVKHKLDGYYASQTMSLSPGEVAMLENVANANGYGRTNWWCGSCAVSRLQEMMADAMDARARLSTE' A
#
# COMPACT_ATOMS: atom_id res chain seq x y z
N MET A 1 8.04 2.35 8.92
CA MET A 1 7.70 3.08 7.68
C MET A 1 7.94 4.56 7.90
N THR A 2 8.60 5.22 6.99
CA THR A 2 8.81 6.67 7.05
C THR A 2 7.52 7.40 6.64
N LEU A 3 7.44 8.69 6.94
CA LEU A 3 6.29 9.51 6.53
C LEU A 3 6.16 9.54 5.00
N ASP A 4 7.29 9.65 4.30
CA ASP A 4 7.33 9.64 2.83
C ASP A 4 6.76 8.34 2.27
N GLU A 5 7.19 7.21 2.81
CA GLU A 5 6.68 5.90 2.43
C GLU A 5 5.19 5.76 2.75
N ALA A 6 4.77 6.26 3.90
CA ALA A 6 3.35 6.26 4.28
C ALA A 6 2.51 7.05 3.28
N MET A 7 2.97 8.22 2.86
CA MET A 7 2.27 9.04 1.87
C MET A 7 2.20 8.34 0.51
N GLN A 8 3.26 7.64 0.12
CA GLN A 8 3.26 6.86 -1.11
C GLN A 8 2.21 5.75 -1.07
N VAL A 9 2.15 5.00 0.03
CA VAL A 9 1.15 3.95 0.20
C VAL A 9 -0.27 4.53 0.19
N LEU A 10 -0.48 5.63 0.90
CA LEU A 10 -1.79 6.28 0.97
C LEU A 10 -2.25 6.84 -0.37
N SER A 11 -1.32 7.11 -1.29
CA SER A 11 -1.68 7.59 -2.63
C SER A 11 -2.47 6.57 -3.44
N VAL A 12 -2.40 5.29 -3.10
CA VAL A 12 -3.17 4.23 -3.77
C VAL A 12 -4.38 3.76 -2.97
N LYS A 13 -4.73 4.46 -1.89
CA LYS A 13 -5.87 4.09 -1.05
C LYS A 13 -7.17 4.04 -1.86
N HIS A 14 -7.34 4.95 -2.81
CA HIS A 14 -8.52 4.96 -3.68
C HIS A 14 -8.67 3.68 -4.50
N LYS A 15 -7.56 3.03 -4.85
CA LYS A 15 -7.58 1.73 -5.55
C LYS A 15 -8.14 0.63 -4.67
N LEU A 16 -7.74 0.63 -3.40
CA LEU A 16 -8.24 -0.34 -2.42
C LEU A 16 -9.74 -0.10 -2.14
N ASP A 17 -10.14 1.14 -1.97
CA ASP A 17 -11.54 1.51 -1.76
C ASP A 17 -12.39 1.10 -2.98
N GLY A 18 -11.87 1.31 -4.18
CA GLY A 18 -12.52 0.88 -5.42
C GLY A 18 -12.68 -0.64 -5.50
N TYR A 19 -11.72 -1.40 -4.99
CA TYR A 19 -11.82 -2.86 -4.94
C TYR A 19 -12.99 -3.31 -4.07
N TYR A 20 -13.18 -2.68 -2.91
CA TYR A 20 -14.31 -3.04 -2.03
C TYR A 20 -15.66 -2.79 -2.70
N ALA A 21 -15.74 -1.80 -3.58
CA ALA A 21 -16.96 -1.48 -4.29
C ALA A 21 -17.20 -2.37 -5.52
N SER A 22 -16.16 -2.67 -6.29
CA SER A 22 -16.27 -3.32 -7.61
C SER A 22 -15.64 -4.70 -7.70
N GLN A 23 -14.91 -5.16 -6.67
CA GLN A 23 -14.18 -6.43 -6.64
C GLN A 23 -13.08 -6.50 -7.70
N THR A 24 -12.60 -5.37 -8.19
CA THR A 24 -11.50 -5.29 -9.15
C THR A 24 -10.40 -4.38 -8.63
N MET A 25 -9.15 -4.81 -8.82
CA MET A 25 -7.97 -4.05 -8.44
C MET A 25 -7.12 -3.84 -9.70
N SER A 26 -6.82 -2.59 -10.00
CA SER A 26 -6.01 -2.23 -11.17
C SER A 26 -4.86 -1.32 -10.74
N LEU A 27 -3.67 -1.88 -10.63
CA LEU A 27 -2.46 -1.14 -10.31
C LEU A 27 -1.61 -0.99 -11.55
N SER A 28 -1.09 0.22 -11.79
CA SER A 28 -0.15 0.45 -12.87
C SER A 28 1.22 -0.13 -12.53
N PRO A 29 2.09 -0.41 -13.54
CA PRO A 29 3.44 -0.86 -13.26
C PRO A 29 4.23 0.08 -12.35
N GLY A 30 4.03 1.38 -12.48
CA GLY A 30 4.66 2.38 -11.62
C GLY A 30 4.20 2.28 -10.16
N GLU A 31 2.91 2.06 -9.96
CA GLU A 31 2.34 1.85 -8.62
C GLU A 31 2.88 0.56 -7.99
N VAL A 32 2.95 -0.51 -8.77
CA VAL A 32 3.52 -1.78 -8.30
C VAL A 32 4.97 -1.61 -7.89
N ALA A 33 5.78 -0.94 -8.71
CA ALA A 33 7.19 -0.70 -8.40
C ALA A 33 7.34 0.11 -7.11
N MET A 34 6.53 1.14 -6.92
CA MET A 34 6.55 1.97 -5.72
C MET A 34 6.17 1.13 -4.49
N LEU A 35 5.11 0.33 -4.58
CA LEU A 35 4.66 -0.52 -3.47
C LEU A 35 5.69 -1.60 -3.12
N GLU A 36 6.35 -2.18 -4.13
CA GLU A 36 7.42 -3.15 -3.90
C GLU A 36 8.60 -2.53 -3.16
N ASN A 37 8.99 -1.32 -3.53
CA ASN A 37 10.08 -0.61 -2.85
C ASN A 37 9.75 -0.36 -1.38
N VAL A 38 8.54 0.11 -1.09
CA VAL A 38 8.10 0.35 0.28
C VAL A 38 8.02 -0.97 1.05
N ALA A 39 7.46 -2.02 0.45
CA ALA A 39 7.34 -3.32 1.08
C ALA A 39 8.72 -3.90 1.43
N ASN A 40 9.67 -3.82 0.50
CA ASN A 40 11.02 -4.32 0.74
C ASN A 40 11.73 -3.54 1.84
N ALA A 41 11.56 -2.23 1.86
CA ALA A 41 12.19 -1.37 2.87
C ALA A 41 11.64 -1.64 4.28
N ASN A 42 10.42 -2.16 4.38
CA ASN A 42 9.74 -2.39 5.65
C ASN A 42 9.60 -3.88 6.01
N GLY A 43 10.24 -4.77 5.26
CA GLY A 43 10.30 -6.19 5.60
C GLY A 43 9.02 -6.98 5.34
N TYR A 44 8.14 -6.52 4.46
CA TYR A 44 6.91 -7.25 4.14
C TYR A 44 7.14 -8.49 3.26
N GLY A 45 8.31 -8.58 2.63
CA GLY A 45 8.63 -9.70 1.76
C GLY A 45 7.98 -9.56 0.37
N ARG A 46 8.04 -10.64 -0.40
CA ARG A 46 7.53 -10.65 -1.76
C ARG A 46 6.01 -10.75 -1.79
N THR A 47 5.40 -10.02 -2.72
CA THR A 47 3.97 -10.04 -2.95
C THR A 47 3.71 -10.11 -4.44
N ASN A 48 2.76 -10.94 -4.84
CA ASN A 48 2.31 -10.99 -6.22
C ASN A 48 1.26 -9.89 -6.43
N TRP A 49 1.70 -8.72 -6.85
CA TRP A 49 0.82 -7.55 -7.04
C TRP A 49 -0.15 -7.72 -8.21
N TRP A 50 0.09 -8.73 -9.06
CA TRP A 50 -0.80 -9.03 -10.19
C TRP A 50 -1.90 -10.02 -9.81
N CYS A 51 -1.84 -10.61 -8.61
CA CYS A 51 -2.90 -11.42 -8.03
C CYS A 51 -3.79 -10.49 -7.19
N GLY A 52 -5.05 -10.33 -7.57
CA GLY A 52 -5.95 -9.39 -6.91
C GLY A 52 -6.07 -9.59 -5.40
N SER A 53 -6.34 -10.82 -4.95
CA SER A 53 -6.49 -11.11 -3.52
C SER A 53 -5.16 -10.97 -2.76
N CYS A 54 -4.03 -11.35 -3.37
CA CYS A 54 -2.72 -11.21 -2.77
C CYS A 54 -2.36 -9.74 -2.59
N ALA A 55 -2.60 -8.93 -3.62
CA ALA A 55 -2.35 -7.50 -3.61
C ALA A 55 -3.21 -6.81 -2.55
N VAL A 56 -4.49 -7.15 -2.47
CA VAL A 56 -5.41 -6.57 -1.49
C VAL A 56 -4.97 -6.89 -0.08
N SER A 57 -4.63 -8.14 0.23
CA SER A 57 -4.17 -8.53 1.57
C SER A 57 -2.93 -7.75 1.98
N ARG A 58 -1.95 -7.68 1.10
CA ARG A 58 -0.70 -6.95 1.39
C ARG A 58 -0.95 -5.45 1.52
N LEU A 59 -1.77 -4.90 0.65
CA LEU A 59 -2.09 -3.47 0.67
C LEU A 59 -2.85 -3.09 1.94
N GLN A 60 -3.72 -3.95 2.45
CA GLN A 60 -4.40 -3.73 3.72
C GLN A 60 -3.40 -3.60 4.87
N GLU A 61 -2.41 -4.50 4.94
CA GLU A 61 -1.37 -4.45 5.97
C GLU A 61 -0.55 -3.17 5.86
N MET A 62 -0.10 -2.84 4.65
CA MET A 62 0.70 -1.65 4.41
C MET A 62 -0.09 -0.37 4.69
N MET A 63 -1.39 -0.37 4.36
CA MET A 63 -2.26 0.78 4.59
C MET A 63 -2.44 1.05 6.08
N ALA A 64 -2.63 0.00 6.88
CA ALA A 64 -2.73 0.14 8.34
C ALA A 64 -1.44 0.75 8.92
N ASP A 65 -0.29 0.24 8.49
CA ASP A 65 1.00 0.77 8.92
C ASP A 65 1.22 2.21 8.45
N ALA A 66 0.79 2.52 7.22
CA ALA A 66 0.92 3.87 6.68
C ALA A 66 0.06 4.88 7.44
N MET A 67 -1.15 4.51 7.79
CA MET A 67 -2.03 5.39 8.57
C MET A 67 -1.47 5.62 9.98
N ASP A 68 -0.95 4.57 10.61
CA ASP A 68 -0.29 4.67 11.91
C ASP A 68 0.96 5.56 11.84
N ALA A 69 1.80 5.35 10.85
CA ALA A 69 3.01 6.14 10.67
C ALA A 69 2.68 7.63 10.43
N ARG A 70 1.66 7.90 9.62
CA ARG A 70 1.24 9.28 9.37
C ARG A 70 0.74 9.94 10.65
N ALA A 71 -0.05 9.22 11.45
CA ALA A 71 -0.57 9.76 12.71
C ALA A 71 0.56 10.04 13.70
N ARG A 72 1.54 9.13 13.81
CA ARG A 72 2.67 9.30 14.74
C ARG A 72 3.63 10.40 14.30
N LEU A 73 3.93 10.47 13.00
CA LEU A 73 4.99 11.34 12.48
C LEU A 73 4.50 12.74 12.13
N SER A 74 3.20 12.93 11.94
CA SER A 74 2.63 14.22 11.60
C SER A 74 2.14 15.03 12.82
N THR A 75 2.21 14.46 14.01
CA THR A 75 1.78 15.14 15.25
C THR A 75 2.92 15.89 15.96
N GLU A 76 4.11 15.88 15.39
CA GLU A 76 5.26 16.60 15.96
C GLU A 76 5.34 18.09 15.52
#